data_dd68797f2bdc82a9071f8c58be3292f8
#
_entry.id   dd68797f2bdc82a9071f8c58be3292f8
#
_cell.length_a   1.000
_cell.length_b   1.000
_cell.length_c   1.000
_cell.angle_alpha   90.00
_cell.angle_beta   90.00
_cell.angle_gamma   90.00
#
_symmetry.space_group_name_H-M   'P 1'
#
loop_
_entity.id
_entity.type
_entity.pdbx_description
1 polymer ?
#
loop_
_entity_poly.entity_id
_entity_poly.type
_entity_poly.pdbx_seq_one_letter_code
_entity_poly.pdbx_strand_id
1 'polypeptide(L)'
;MPTTSATQLSYDVFVSDGPVGAGGERMPDGTPLAWSPLSSTLIFGAHDALLVDPPFTRTQIRSVGDWVEQSGRRLAYIYATHGHGDHWFGTGELARRFPGVTVYATEGTIEVMRQQAGPSREQLFDRIFPGQIPETPVLAEPVPARGFLLEGNRVVAVETGHTDTDKTTVLHVPSIGLVVAGDAAYNGVHQYILEGGHGGLHEWLRALDRVAGLHPRAAVAGHKNYAELAGAELSPVR
;
A
#
# COMPACT_ATOMS: atom_id res chain seq x y z
N MET A 1 13.00 27.29 -22.05
CA MET A 1 12.94 25.85 -21.71
C MET A 1 11.62 25.35 -22.22
N PRO A 2 11.54 24.32 -23.08
CA PRO A 2 10.25 23.76 -23.46
C PRO A 2 9.63 23.17 -22.20
N THR A 3 8.42 23.61 -21.85
CA THR A 3 7.58 22.97 -20.84
C THR A 3 7.16 21.63 -21.40
N THR A 4 7.83 20.57 -21.02
CA THR A 4 7.33 19.20 -21.26
C THR A 4 5.94 19.14 -20.60
N SER A 5 4.92 19.06 -21.41
CA SER A 5 3.54 18.82 -20.97
C SER A 5 3.55 17.53 -20.14
N ALA A 6 2.94 17.55 -18.96
CA ALA A 6 2.80 16.34 -18.15
C ALA A 6 2.00 15.29 -18.94
N THR A 7 2.47 14.05 -18.92
CA THR A 7 1.77 12.92 -19.54
C THR A 7 0.48 12.62 -18.77
N GLN A 8 -0.58 12.22 -19.45
CA GLN A 8 -1.79 11.76 -18.77
C GLN A 8 -1.48 10.47 -17.99
N LEU A 9 -1.74 10.48 -16.69
CA LEU A 9 -1.62 9.31 -15.86
C LEU A 9 -2.92 8.48 -15.86
N SER A 10 -2.73 7.19 -15.67
CA SER A 10 -3.78 6.20 -15.37
C SER A 10 -3.38 5.37 -14.16
N TYR A 11 -4.29 4.57 -13.65
CA TYR A 11 -3.98 3.61 -12.61
C TYR A 11 -4.77 2.31 -12.79
N ASP A 12 -4.25 1.24 -12.21
CA ASP A 12 -4.89 -0.07 -12.11
C ASP A 12 -4.66 -0.64 -10.72
N VAL A 13 -5.51 -1.56 -10.28
CA VAL A 13 -5.46 -2.14 -8.94
C VAL A 13 -5.43 -3.65 -9.02
N PHE A 14 -4.37 -4.24 -8.48
CA PHE A 14 -4.26 -5.68 -8.29
C PHE A 14 -4.68 -6.06 -6.88
N VAL A 15 -5.66 -6.93 -6.74
CA VAL A 15 -6.06 -7.48 -5.45
C VAL A 15 -5.47 -8.87 -5.31
N SER A 16 -4.55 -9.02 -4.38
CA SER A 16 -4.00 -10.32 -4.00
C SER A 16 -4.96 -11.01 -3.05
N ASP A 17 -5.20 -12.31 -3.27
CA ASP A 17 -5.93 -13.13 -2.30
C ASP A 17 -5.25 -13.08 -0.93
N GLY A 18 -6.05 -13.09 0.13
CA GLY A 18 -5.54 -13.19 1.49
C GLY A 18 -4.85 -14.54 1.70
N PRO A 19 -3.55 -14.56 2.03
CA PRO A 19 -2.85 -15.82 2.23
C PRO A 19 -3.38 -16.53 3.47
N VAL A 20 -3.43 -17.85 3.38
CA VAL A 20 -3.83 -18.72 4.51
C VAL A 20 -2.60 -19.01 5.36
N GLY A 21 -2.73 -18.78 6.67
CA GLY A 21 -1.67 -19.06 7.64
C GLY A 21 -1.37 -20.55 7.74
N ALA A 22 -0.10 -20.88 7.78
CA ALA A 22 0.42 -22.24 7.96
C ALA A 22 1.00 -22.48 9.36
N GLY A 23 0.99 -21.47 10.23
CA GLY A 23 1.50 -21.52 11.61
C GLY A 23 0.60 -22.27 12.61
N GLY A 24 -0.58 -22.70 12.18
CA GLY A 24 -1.53 -23.44 13.01
C GLY A 24 -2.60 -22.57 13.67
N GLU A 25 -2.56 -21.26 13.50
CA GLU A 25 -3.60 -20.34 13.96
C GLU A 25 -4.92 -20.58 13.23
N ARG A 26 -6.03 -20.37 13.97
CA ARG A 26 -7.37 -20.60 13.44
C ARG A 26 -8.29 -19.42 13.73
N MET A 27 -9.24 -19.24 12.81
CA MET A 27 -10.39 -18.35 13.00
C MET A 27 -11.32 -18.88 14.08
N PRO A 28 -12.23 -18.07 14.66
CA PRO A 28 -13.19 -18.50 15.68
C PRO A 28 -14.08 -19.66 15.24
N ASP A 29 -14.33 -19.82 13.94
CA ASP A 29 -15.11 -20.93 13.35
C ASP A 29 -14.30 -22.22 13.15
N GLY A 30 -13.00 -22.21 13.51
CA GLY A 30 -12.10 -23.36 13.40
C GLY A 30 -11.40 -23.50 12.04
N THR A 31 -11.70 -22.65 11.06
CA THR A 31 -10.96 -22.61 9.79
C THR A 31 -9.55 -22.09 9.99
N PRO A 32 -8.57 -22.40 9.10
CA PRO A 32 -7.26 -21.80 9.16
C PRO A 32 -7.36 -20.26 9.12
N LEU A 33 -6.49 -19.59 9.89
CA LEU A 33 -6.40 -18.12 9.84
C LEU A 33 -6.10 -17.66 8.42
N ALA A 34 -6.97 -16.83 7.87
CA ALA A 34 -6.76 -16.19 6.58
C ALA A 34 -6.52 -14.69 6.78
N TRP A 35 -5.52 -14.14 6.09
CA TRP A 35 -5.30 -12.70 6.04
C TRP A 35 -6.31 -12.05 5.10
N SER A 36 -6.59 -10.77 5.29
CA SER A 36 -7.45 -10.03 4.36
C SER A 36 -6.82 -9.91 2.98
N PRO A 37 -7.61 -9.93 1.89
CA PRO A 37 -7.12 -9.61 0.55
C PRO A 37 -6.49 -8.21 0.52
N LEU A 38 -5.37 -8.05 -0.16
CA LEU A 38 -4.55 -6.85 -0.18
C LEU A 38 -4.54 -6.20 -1.56
N SER A 39 -4.66 -4.88 -1.60
CA SER A 39 -4.60 -4.10 -2.83
C SER A 39 -3.21 -3.54 -3.07
N SER A 40 -2.64 -3.80 -4.24
CA SER A 40 -1.50 -3.06 -4.77
C SER A 40 -1.98 -2.15 -5.90
N THR A 41 -1.59 -0.87 -5.88
CA THR A 41 -2.00 0.10 -6.91
C THR A 41 -0.84 0.44 -7.82
N LEU A 42 -0.99 0.24 -9.13
CA LEU A 42 -0.03 0.68 -10.14
C LEU A 42 -0.51 1.97 -10.79
N ILE A 43 0.23 3.06 -10.60
CA ILE A 43 -0.03 4.36 -11.21
C ILE A 43 1.00 4.53 -12.32
N PHE A 44 0.57 4.84 -13.55
CA PHE A 44 1.47 4.84 -14.70
C PHE A 44 1.15 5.92 -15.72
N GLY A 45 2.20 6.37 -16.40
CA GLY A 45 2.12 7.22 -17.57
C GLY A 45 2.42 6.44 -18.85
N ALA A 46 3.07 7.08 -19.82
CA ALA A 46 3.44 6.43 -21.09
C ALA A 46 4.61 5.45 -20.92
N HIS A 47 5.57 5.76 -20.05
CA HIS A 47 6.84 5.05 -19.92
C HIS A 47 7.11 4.52 -18.52
N ASP A 48 6.77 5.28 -17.50
CA ASP A 48 7.10 5.00 -16.10
C ASP A 48 5.87 4.64 -15.27
N ALA A 49 6.11 3.84 -14.25
CA ALA A 49 5.11 3.42 -13.28
C ALA A 49 5.60 3.59 -11.83
N LEU A 50 4.64 3.74 -10.94
CA LEU A 50 4.77 3.73 -9.48
C LEU A 50 3.86 2.64 -8.92
N LEU A 51 4.41 1.72 -8.14
CA LEU A 51 3.66 0.72 -7.39
C LEU A 51 3.46 1.19 -5.96
N VAL A 52 2.24 1.12 -5.46
CA VAL A 52 1.91 1.44 -4.08
C VAL A 52 1.51 0.17 -3.34
N ASP A 53 2.03 0.00 -2.14
CA ASP A 53 1.79 -1.11 -1.22
C ASP A 53 2.01 -2.49 -1.85
N PRO A 54 3.29 -2.87 -2.11
CA PRO A 54 3.61 -4.21 -2.57
C PRO A 54 3.32 -5.24 -1.47
N PRO A 55 2.79 -6.43 -1.83
CA PRO A 55 2.42 -7.45 -0.87
C PRO A 55 3.62 -8.11 -0.19
N PHE A 56 3.36 -9.06 0.71
CA PHE A 56 4.36 -9.60 1.63
C PHE A 56 4.74 -11.07 1.43
N THR A 57 3.87 -11.90 0.84
CA THR A 57 4.22 -13.30 0.58
C THR A 57 4.88 -13.46 -0.78
N ARG A 58 5.85 -14.40 -0.88
CA ARG A 58 6.58 -14.65 -2.14
C ARG A 58 5.65 -14.93 -3.33
N THR A 59 4.52 -15.62 -3.09
CA THR A 59 3.55 -15.90 -4.15
C THR A 59 2.86 -14.63 -4.62
N GLN A 60 2.37 -13.81 -3.70
CA GLN A 60 1.75 -12.53 -4.03
C GLN A 60 2.72 -11.58 -4.72
N ILE A 61 3.96 -11.47 -4.21
CA ILE A 61 5.02 -10.63 -4.79
C ILE A 61 5.30 -11.03 -6.25
N ARG A 62 5.35 -12.34 -6.53
CA ARG A 62 5.54 -12.85 -7.90
C ARG A 62 4.39 -12.40 -8.79
N SER A 63 3.14 -12.62 -8.37
CA SER A 63 1.95 -12.24 -9.13
C SER A 63 1.89 -10.73 -9.41
N VAL A 64 2.17 -9.90 -8.40
CA VAL A 64 2.24 -8.45 -8.56
C VAL A 64 3.40 -8.05 -9.49
N GLY A 65 4.56 -8.69 -9.37
CA GLY A 65 5.68 -8.46 -10.28
C GLY A 65 5.36 -8.80 -11.73
N ASP A 66 4.66 -9.93 -11.96
CA ASP A 66 4.21 -10.33 -13.31
C ASP A 66 3.21 -9.31 -13.89
N TRP A 67 2.29 -8.84 -13.07
CA TRP A 67 1.33 -7.80 -13.43
C TRP A 67 2.01 -6.46 -13.77
N VAL A 68 3.00 -6.04 -12.98
CA VAL A 68 3.81 -4.84 -13.28
C VAL A 68 4.52 -4.97 -14.63
N GLU A 69 5.16 -6.12 -14.91
CA GLU A 69 5.81 -6.37 -16.22
C GLU A 69 4.83 -6.33 -17.37
N GLN A 70 3.63 -6.92 -17.21
CA GLN A 70 2.57 -6.91 -18.24
C GLN A 70 2.11 -5.49 -18.57
N SER A 71 2.27 -4.51 -17.68
CA SER A 71 1.98 -3.12 -17.98
C SER A 71 2.88 -2.54 -19.08
N GLY A 72 4.05 -3.15 -19.31
CA GLY A 72 5.05 -2.69 -20.27
C GLY A 72 5.73 -1.38 -19.88
N ARG A 73 5.59 -0.90 -18.63
CA ARG A 73 6.19 0.33 -18.11
C ARG A 73 7.40 0.02 -17.27
N ARG A 74 8.34 0.94 -17.21
CA ARG A 74 9.46 0.86 -16.28
C ARG A 74 8.96 1.19 -14.89
N LEU A 75 9.11 0.27 -13.93
CA LEU A 75 8.83 0.57 -12.54
C LEU A 75 9.91 1.52 -12.00
N ALA A 76 9.55 2.81 -11.89
CA ALA A 76 10.46 3.85 -11.41
C ALA A 76 10.43 3.98 -9.89
N TYR A 77 9.27 3.77 -9.28
CA TYR A 77 9.05 3.98 -7.85
C TYR A 77 8.21 2.87 -7.24
N ILE A 78 8.48 2.59 -5.95
CA ILE A 78 7.58 1.88 -5.04
C ILE A 78 7.29 2.83 -3.88
N TYR A 79 6.07 2.85 -3.37
CA TYR A 79 5.67 3.62 -2.20
C TYR A 79 4.96 2.74 -1.18
N ALA A 80 5.31 2.88 0.10
CA ALA A 80 4.59 2.25 1.20
C ALA A 80 3.78 3.31 1.95
N THR A 81 2.47 3.10 2.09
CA THR A 81 1.56 4.06 2.76
C THR A 81 1.77 4.08 4.26
N HIS A 82 2.10 2.94 4.86
CA HIS A 82 2.33 2.77 6.30
C HIS A 82 3.32 1.64 6.59
N GLY A 83 3.61 1.40 7.86
CA GLY A 83 4.73 0.54 8.27
C GLY A 83 4.40 -0.93 8.46
N HIS A 84 3.14 -1.38 8.36
CA HIS A 84 2.80 -2.81 8.49
C HIS A 84 3.44 -3.65 7.39
N GLY A 85 3.99 -4.79 7.77
CA GLY A 85 4.84 -5.61 6.89
C GLY A 85 4.16 -6.10 5.62
N ASP A 86 2.85 -6.30 5.64
CA ASP A 86 2.07 -6.76 4.49
C ASP A 86 1.97 -5.72 3.36
N HIS A 87 2.33 -4.46 3.62
CA HIS A 87 2.36 -3.37 2.62
C HIS A 87 3.75 -3.06 2.06
N TRP A 88 4.83 -3.77 2.52
CA TRP A 88 6.17 -3.43 2.04
C TRP A 88 7.21 -4.57 2.10
N PHE A 89 6.96 -5.71 2.75
CA PHE A 89 7.95 -6.77 2.82
C PHE A 89 8.38 -7.31 1.45
N GLY A 90 7.58 -7.09 0.41
CA GLY A 90 7.90 -7.44 -0.98
C GLY A 90 8.93 -6.54 -1.66
N THR A 91 9.28 -5.38 -1.07
CA THR A 91 10.16 -4.38 -1.70
C THR A 91 11.50 -4.93 -2.15
N GLY A 92 12.12 -5.81 -1.36
CA GLY A 92 13.43 -6.36 -1.69
C GLY A 92 13.43 -7.30 -2.91
N GLU A 93 12.39 -8.13 -3.06
CA GLU A 93 12.25 -8.99 -4.25
C GLU A 93 11.90 -8.19 -5.49
N LEU A 94 11.02 -7.17 -5.35
CA LEU A 94 10.67 -6.28 -6.45
C LEU A 94 11.85 -5.39 -6.87
N ALA A 95 12.65 -4.86 -5.93
CA ALA A 95 13.82 -4.07 -6.26
C ALA A 95 14.90 -4.89 -7.02
N ARG A 96 15.02 -6.20 -6.71
CA ARG A 96 15.90 -7.10 -7.50
C ARG A 96 15.33 -7.39 -8.89
N ARG A 97 14.01 -7.51 -9.02
CA ARG A 97 13.33 -7.77 -10.29
C ARG A 97 13.32 -6.53 -11.20
N PHE A 98 13.20 -5.34 -10.62
CA PHE A 98 13.14 -4.05 -11.32
C PHE A 98 14.33 -3.16 -10.93
N PRO A 99 15.54 -3.40 -11.48
CA PRO A 99 16.73 -2.63 -11.13
C PRO A 99 16.55 -1.14 -11.38
N GLY A 100 16.99 -0.31 -10.43
CA GLY A 100 16.88 1.15 -10.50
C GLY A 100 15.56 1.71 -9.95
N VAL A 101 14.66 0.88 -9.42
CA VAL A 101 13.48 1.35 -8.70
C VAL A 101 13.90 2.02 -7.39
N THR A 102 13.27 3.16 -7.07
CA THR A 102 13.41 3.82 -5.77
C THR A 102 12.21 3.49 -4.89
N VAL A 103 12.46 3.06 -3.65
CA VAL A 103 11.40 2.78 -2.67
C VAL A 103 11.25 3.99 -1.76
N TYR A 104 10.07 4.59 -1.72
CA TYR A 104 9.75 5.76 -0.90
C TYR A 104 8.73 5.45 0.19
N ALA A 105 8.89 6.13 1.33
CA ALA A 105 7.90 6.30 2.38
C ALA A 105 8.19 7.61 3.15
N THR A 106 7.32 8.06 4.04
CA THR A 106 7.66 9.17 4.93
C THR A 106 8.63 8.72 6.03
N GLU A 107 9.35 9.65 6.66
CA GLU A 107 10.26 9.34 7.76
C GLU A 107 9.55 8.60 8.90
N GLY A 108 8.32 9.05 9.24
CA GLY A 108 7.51 8.40 10.26
C GLY A 108 7.12 6.96 9.89
N THR A 109 6.73 6.73 8.65
CA THR A 109 6.45 5.37 8.13
C THR A 109 7.71 4.49 8.19
N ILE A 110 8.88 5.03 7.80
CA ILE A 110 10.16 4.29 7.83
C ILE A 110 10.53 3.88 9.26
N GLU A 111 10.22 4.71 10.25
CA GLU A 111 10.43 4.37 11.67
C GLU A 111 9.62 3.11 12.05
N VAL A 112 8.33 3.05 11.68
CA VAL A 112 7.48 1.88 11.91
C VAL A 112 7.96 0.67 11.09
N MET A 113 8.37 0.86 9.83
CA MET A 113 8.96 -0.20 9.01
C MET A 113 10.17 -0.88 9.68
N ARG A 114 11.05 -0.10 10.34
CA ARG A 114 12.20 -0.66 11.08
C ARG A 114 11.76 -1.53 12.26
N GLN A 115 10.72 -1.10 12.99
CA GLN A 115 10.15 -1.88 14.09
C GLN A 115 9.52 -3.18 13.58
N GLN A 116 8.79 -3.10 12.48
CA GLN A 116 8.15 -4.25 11.85
C GLN A 116 9.15 -5.26 11.25
N ALA A 117 10.29 -4.80 10.74
CA ALA A 117 11.34 -5.67 10.21
C ALA A 117 12.11 -6.47 11.29
N GLY A 118 11.96 -6.09 12.56
CA GLY A 118 12.60 -6.71 13.72
C GLY A 118 11.73 -7.76 14.39
N PRO A 119 11.65 -7.76 15.74
CA PRO A 119 10.92 -8.76 16.51
C PRO A 119 9.45 -8.92 16.12
N SER A 120 8.79 -7.85 15.70
CA SER A 120 7.38 -7.89 15.25
C SER A 120 7.19 -8.82 14.05
N ARG A 121 8.16 -8.85 13.13
CA ARG A 121 8.16 -9.76 11.99
C ARG A 121 8.14 -11.22 12.45
N GLU A 122 9.09 -11.59 13.32
CA GLU A 122 9.23 -12.98 13.80
C GLU A 122 8.01 -13.43 14.59
N GLN A 123 7.49 -12.53 15.45
CA GLN A 123 6.37 -12.82 16.34
C GLN A 123 5.01 -12.92 15.64
N LEU A 124 4.85 -12.28 14.49
CA LEU A 124 3.60 -12.26 13.75
C LEU A 124 3.74 -12.94 12.38
N PHE A 125 4.46 -12.31 11.45
CA PHE A 125 4.45 -12.72 10.04
C PHE A 125 5.14 -14.07 9.80
N ASP A 126 6.37 -14.25 10.30
CA ASP A 126 7.13 -15.51 10.09
C ASP A 126 6.47 -16.67 10.85
N ARG A 127 5.79 -16.39 11.97
CA ARG A 127 5.05 -17.40 12.73
C ARG A 127 3.78 -17.85 11.98
N ILE A 128 2.98 -16.91 11.44
CA ILE A 128 1.74 -17.23 10.73
C ILE A 128 2.03 -17.78 9.33
N PHE A 129 3.06 -17.27 8.67
CA PHE A 129 3.42 -17.59 7.29
C PHE A 129 4.85 -18.13 7.16
N PRO A 130 5.19 -19.26 7.83
CA PRO A 130 6.55 -19.78 7.86
C PRO A 130 7.08 -20.05 6.46
N GLY A 131 8.27 -19.48 6.15
CA GLY A 131 8.95 -19.61 4.86
C GLY A 131 8.31 -18.87 3.68
N GLN A 132 7.17 -18.16 3.89
CA GLN A 132 6.50 -17.44 2.83
C GLN A 132 6.96 -15.98 2.69
N ILE A 133 7.55 -15.42 3.74
CA ILE A 133 7.99 -14.01 3.77
C ILE A 133 9.42 -13.89 3.23
N PRO A 134 9.73 -12.90 2.37
CA PRO A 134 11.12 -12.66 1.94
C PRO A 134 12.05 -12.35 3.11
N GLU A 135 13.29 -12.85 3.05
CA GLU A 135 14.26 -12.67 4.14
C GLU A 135 14.73 -11.22 4.28
N THR A 136 14.87 -10.52 3.16
CA THR A 136 15.50 -9.19 3.11
C THR A 136 14.61 -8.17 2.41
N PRO A 137 13.61 -7.58 3.10
CA PRO A 137 12.92 -6.42 2.57
C PRO A 137 13.86 -5.22 2.49
N VAL A 138 13.67 -4.36 1.51
CA VAL A 138 14.40 -3.09 1.38
C VAL A 138 13.61 -2.01 2.10
N LEU A 139 14.23 -1.35 3.07
CA LEU A 139 13.66 -0.17 3.71
C LEU A 139 13.56 0.98 2.71
N ALA A 140 12.50 1.78 2.84
CA ALA A 140 12.31 2.94 1.99
C ALA A 140 13.33 4.06 2.28
N GLU A 141 13.54 4.91 1.28
CA GLU A 141 14.16 6.22 1.43
C GLU A 141 13.09 7.26 1.78
N PRO A 142 13.44 8.34 2.51
CA PRO A 142 12.49 9.40 2.80
C PRO A 142 11.97 10.05 1.51
N VAL A 143 10.65 10.08 1.35
CA VAL A 143 10.03 10.79 0.23
C VAL A 143 10.33 12.30 0.33
N PRO A 144 10.66 12.99 -0.78
CA PRO A 144 10.90 14.44 -0.73
C PRO A 144 9.69 15.19 -0.15
N ALA A 145 9.92 16.16 0.73
CA ALA A 145 8.88 16.90 1.47
C ALA A 145 7.79 17.54 0.57
N ARG A 146 8.11 17.84 -0.68
CA ARG A 146 7.16 18.40 -1.66
C ARG A 146 6.56 17.32 -2.58
N GLY A 147 6.80 16.04 -2.28
CA GLY A 147 6.49 14.93 -3.17
C GLY A 147 7.51 14.78 -4.30
N PHE A 148 7.24 13.90 -5.23
CA PHE A 148 8.07 13.61 -6.40
C PHE A 148 7.24 13.69 -7.69
N LEU A 149 7.90 13.49 -8.83
CA LEU A 149 7.22 13.56 -10.12
C LEU A 149 7.19 12.19 -10.79
N LEU A 150 6.02 11.80 -11.27
CA LEU A 150 5.84 10.70 -12.21
C LEU A 150 5.45 11.31 -13.56
N GLU A 151 6.35 11.27 -14.52
CA GLU A 151 6.18 11.87 -15.85
C GLU A 151 5.60 13.29 -15.82
N GLY A 152 6.18 14.16 -14.99
CA GLY A 152 5.77 15.56 -14.84
C GLY A 152 4.55 15.79 -13.93
N ASN A 153 3.87 14.74 -13.49
CA ASN A 153 2.75 14.83 -12.56
C ASN A 153 3.23 14.73 -11.13
N ARG A 154 2.73 15.61 -10.28
CA ARG A 154 3.06 15.58 -8.84
C ARG A 154 2.39 14.41 -8.16
N VAL A 155 3.16 13.68 -7.36
CA VAL A 155 2.72 12.63 -6.44
C VAL A 155 3.09 13.07 -5.03
N VAL A 156 2.15 13.09 -4.11
CA VAL A 156 2.30 13.67 -2.77
C VAL A 156 1.94 12.65 -1.70
N ALA A 157 2.85 12.41 -0.78
CA ALA A 157 2.54 11.70 0.46
C ALA A 157 1.82 12.68 1.42
N VAL A 158 0.68 12.29 1.94
CA VAL A 158 -0.09 13.09 2.90
C VAL A 158 -0.18 12.33 4.21
N GLU A 159 0.41 12.88 5.26
CA GLU A 159 0.33 12.30 6.59
C GLU A 159 -1.08 12.38 7.14
N THR A 160 -1.63 11.24 7.53
CA THR A 160 -2.97 11.14 8.12
C THR A 160 -2.93 10.96 9.64
N GLY A 161 -1.79 10.58 10.19
CA GLY A 161 -1.63 10.31 11.62
C GLY A 161 -1.89 8.84 11.95
N HIS A 162 -2.64 8.57 13.01
CA HIS A 162 -3.00 7.22 13.40
C HIS A 162 -4.22 6.72 12.62
N THR A 163 -4.13 5.49 12.10
CA THR A 163 -5.26 4.74 11.53
C THR A 163 -5.30 3.33 12.14
N ASP A 164 -4.99 2.30 11.38
CA ASP A 164 -4.73 0.95 11.83
C ASP A 164 -3.41 0.84 12.62
N THR A 165 -2.47 1.75 12.34
CA THR A 165 -1.20 1.95 13.05
C THR A 165 -0.81 3.42 13.07
N ASP A 166 0.31 3.74 13.72
CA ASP A 166 0.86 5.10 13.78
C ASP A 166 1.58 5.50 12.48
N LYS A 167 1.71 6.82 12.26
CA LYS A 167 2.48 7.39 11.14
C LYS A 167 1.99 6.95 9.76
N THR A 168 0.70 6.71 9.65
CA THR A 168 0.06 6.34 8.37
C THR A 168 0.00 7.54 7.44
N THR A 169 0.14 7.26 6.17
CA THR A 169 0.03 8.23 5.07
C THR A 169 -0.90 7.71 3.99
N VAL A 170 -1.41 8.63 3.17
CA VAL A 170 -2.05 8.30 1.91
C VAL A 170 -1.25 8.91 0.76
N LEU A 171 -1.28 8.28 -0.40
CA LEU A 171 -0.62 8.82 -1.59
C LEU A 171 -1.63 9.53 -2.48
N HIS A 172 -1.45 10.84 -2.68
CA HIS A 172 -2.34 11.69 -3.47
C HIS A 172 -1.71 12.04 -4.82
N VAL A 173 -2.48 11.83 -5.90
CA VAL A 173 -2.13 12.19 -7.28
C VAL A 173 -3.17 13.18 -7.80
N PRO A 174 -2.97 14.50 -7.60
CA PRO A 174 -3.98 15.54 -7.90
C PRO A 174 -4.40 15.56 -9.36
N SER A 175 -3.48 15.31 -10.31
CA SER A 175 -3.76 15.39 -11.75
C SER A 175 -4.86 14.43 -12.21
N ILE A 176 -5.02 13.29 -11.52
CA ILE A 176 -6.07 12.31 -11.81
C ILE A 176 -7.10 12.20 -10.68
N GLY A 177 -6.97 13.01 -9.62
CA GLY A 177 -7.85 13.00 -8.46
C GLY A 177 -7.86 11.66 -7.72
N LEU A 178 -6.73 10.96 -7.69
CA LEU A 178 -6.57 9.67 -7.05
C LEU A 178 -5.96 9.82 -5.65
N VAL A 179 -6.53 9.11 -4.69
CA VAL A 179 -5.90 8.84 -3.39
C VAL A 179 -5.73 7.32 -3.23
N VAL A 180 -4.51 6.85 -3.02
CA VAL A 180 -4.27 5.50 -2.54
C VAL A 180 -4.21 5.58 -1.03
N ALA A 181 -5.26 5.06 -0.39
CA ALA A 181 -5.53 5.31 1.02
C ALA A 181 -4.78 4.34 1.96
N GLY A 182 -4.22 3.25 1.44
CA GLY A 182 -3.70 2.20 2.31
C GLY A 182 -4.76 1.79 3.33
N ASP A 183 -4.33 1.49 4.53
CA ASP A 183 -5.21 1.04 5.61
C ASP A 183 -5.93 2.16 6.36
N ALA A 184 -5.81 3.41 5.88
CA ALA A 184 -6.78 4.44 6.28
C ALA A 184 -8.20 4.09 5.82
N ALA A 185 -8.35 3.28 4.76
CA ALA A 185 -9.65 2.81 4.26
C ALA A 185 -9.64 1.31 3.94
N TYR A 186 -10.76 0.65 4.23
CA TYR A 186 -11.02 -0.76 3.93
C TYR A 186 -12.30 -0.87 3.11
N ASN A 187 -12.40 -1.87 2.23
CA ASN A 187 -13.55 -2.04 1.37
C ASN A 187 -14.03 -3.51 1.34
N GLY A 188 -15.20 -3.79 1.93
CA GLY A 188 -15.79 -5.13 1.97
C GLY A 188 -15.05 -6.15 2.83
N VAL A 189 -14.14 -5.71 3.69
CA VAL A 189 -13.39 -6.50 4.67
C VAL A 189 -13.37 -5.80 6.02
N HIS A 190 -13.09 -6.54 7.10
CA HIS A 190 -12.96 -5.95 8.43
C HIS A 190 -11.67 -5.14 8.56
N GLN A 191 -11.77 -3.98 9.23
CA GLN A 191 -10.62 -3.16 9.58
C GLN A 191 -9.78 -3.85 10.66
N TYR A 192 -8.47 -3.64 10.59
CA TYR A 192 -7.56 -3.96 11.68
C TYR A 192 -7.61 -2.86 12.74
N ILE A 193 -8.15 -3.18 13.92
CA ILE A 193 -8.39 -2.19 14.98
C ILE A 193 -7.59 -2.46 16.27
N LEU A 194 -6.66 -3.42 16.25
CA LEU A 194 -5.93 -3.83 17.47
C LEU A 194 -5.07 -2.71 18.05
N GLU A 195 -4.56 -1.82 17.22
CA GLU A 195 -3.75 -0.67 17.66
C GLU A 195 -4.60 0.58 17.97
N GLY A 196 -5.93 0.53 17.78
CA GLY A 196 -6.85 1.65 17.97
C GLY A 196 -7.16 2.04 19.43
N GLY A 197 -6.40 1.52 20.43
CA GLY A 197 -6.51 1.89 21.82
C GLY A 197 -6.20 3.36 22.11
N HIS A 198 -6.49 3.83 23.34
CA HIS A 198 -6.13 5.18 23.84
C HIS A 198 -6.54 6.35 22.94
N GLY A 199 -7.67 6.23 22.25
CA GLY A 199 -8.20 7.29 21.37
C GLY A 199 -7.84 7.15 19.91
N GLY A 200 -7.11 6.11 19.49
CA GLY A 200 -6.70 5.87 18.11
C GLY A 200 -7.86 5.81 17.13
N LEU A 201 -9.00 5.21 17.51
CA LEU A 201 -10.20 5.22 16.65
C LEU A 201 -10.74 6.64 16.37
N HIS A 202 -10.63 7.57 17.33
CA HIS A 202 -11.00 8.96 17.08
C HIS A 202 -9.99 9.66 16.16
N GLU A 203 -8.71 9.31 16.26
CA GLU A 203 -7.70 9.82 15.34
C GLU A 203 -7.92 9.28 13.93
N TRP A 204 -8.31 8.01 13.81
CA TRP A 204 -8.66 7.43 12.52
C TRP A 204 -9.83 8.15 11.84
N LEU A 205 -10.88 8.52 12.58
CA LEU A 205 -11.95 9.34 12.02
C LEU A 205 -11.42 10.67 11.47
N ARG A 206 -10.51 11.33 12.21
CA ARG A 206 -9.85 12.56 11.73
C ARG A 206 -8.96 12.31 10.49
N ALA A 207 -8.34 11.13 10.39
CA ALA A 207 -7.59 10.74 9.20
C ALA A 207 -8.52 10.63 7.97
N LEU A 208 -9.70 10.02 8.14
CA LEU A 208 -10.72 9.96 7.08
C LEU A 208 -11.21 11.36 6.66
N ASP A 209 -11.39 12.28 7.60
CA ASP A 209 -11.73 13.69 7.28
C ASP A 209 -10.63 14.37 6.46
N ARG A 210 -9.35 14.09 6.75
CA ARG A 210 -8.22 14.59 5.95
C ARG A 210 -8.23 14.01 4.53
N VAL A 211 -8.52 12.72 4.38
CA VAL A 211 -8.65 12.07 3.06
C VAL A 211 -9.80 12.69 2.29
N ALA A 212 -10.96 12.87 2.91
CA ALA A 212 -12.13 13.53 2.29
C ALA A 212 -11.81 14.98 1.88
N GLY A 213 -11.02 15.70 2.70
CA GLY A 213 -10.56 17.06 2.43
C GLY A 213 -9.66 17.20 1.19
N LEU A 214 -9.09 16.11 0.68
CA LEU A 214 -8.36 16.10 -0.59
C LEU A 214 -9.29 16.08 -1.82
N HIS A 215 -10.58 15.92 -1.61
CA HIS A 215 -11.62 15.83 -2.66
C HIS A 215 -11.27 14.82 -3.76
N PRO A 216 -10.94 13.55 -3.42
CA PRO A 216 -10.56 12.56 -4.41
C PRO A 216 -11.75 12.22 -5.31
N ARG A 217 -11.49 11.99 -6.60
CA ARG A 217 -12.43 11.35 -7.54
C ARG A 217 -12.48 9.84 -7.35
N ALA A 218 -11.36 9.27 -6.89
CA ALA A 218 -11.23 7.86 -6.58
C ALA A 218 -10.31 7.67 -5.36
N ALA A 219 -10.67 6.74 -4.49
CA ALA A 219 -9.80 6.28 -3.40
C ALA A 219 -9.65 4.77 -3.47
N VAL A 220 -8.42 4.27 -3.29
CA VAL A 220 -8.13 2.84 -3.27
C VAL A 220 -7.81 2.45 -1.84
N ALA A 221 -8.57 1.50 -1.29
CA ALA A 221 -8.37 0.94 0.04
C ALA A 221 -7.19 -0.03 0.04
N GLY A 222 -6.46 -0.16 1.16
CA GLY A 222 -5.33 -1.09 1.32
C GLY A 222 -5.78 -2.55 1.30
N HIS A 223 -6.92 -2.83 1.92
CA HIS A 223 -7.59 -4.13 1.86
C HIS A 223 -8.97 -4.02 1.25
N LYS A 224 -9.29 -4.92 0.32
CA LYS A 224 -10.60 -4.94 -0.33
C LYS A 224 -11.00 -6.31 -0.83
N ASN A 225 -12.31 -6.56 -0.90
CA ASN A 225 -12.86 -7.79 -1.45
C ASN A 225 -12.93 -7.73 -2.99
N TYR A 226 -12.68 -8.85 -3.67
CA TYR A 226 -12.78 -8.98 -5.12
C TYR A 226 -14.16 -8.64 -5.69
N ALA A 227 -15.23 -8.98 -4.97
CA ALA A 227 -16.60 -8.81 -5.46
C ALA A 227 -16.97 -7.34 -5.76
N GLU A 228 -16.21 -6.38 -5.24
CA GLU A 228 -16.47 -4.95 -5.41
C GLU A 228 -15.61 -4.27 -6.50
N LEU A 229 -14.74 -5.04 -7.20
CA LEU A 229 -14.00 -4.52 -8.36
C LEU A 229 -14.92 -4.17 -9.54
N ALA A 230 -16.07 -4.82 -9.65
CA ALA A 230 -16.97 -4.67 -10.79
C ALA A 230 -17.91 -3.44 -10.72
N GLY A 231 -17.84 -2.61 -9.66
CA GLY A 231 -18.82 -1.55 -9.48
C GLY A 231 -18.41 -0.30 -8.73
N ALA A 232 -17.16 -0.18 -8.31
CA ALA A 232 -16.73 0.94 -7.48
C ALA A 232 -16.27 2.17 -8.28
N GLU A 233 -17.19 2.80 -9.00
CA GLU A 233 -17.22 4.26 -8.95
C GLU A 233 -17.61 4.61 -7.52
N LEU A 234 -16.75 5.31 -6.80
CA LEU A 234 -17.08 5.81 -5.46
C LEU A 234 -18.33 6.66 -5.55
N SER A 235 -19.43 6.16 -5.00
CA SER A 235 -20.53 7.04 -4.62
C SER A 235 -19.96 8.09 -3.65
N PRO A 236 -20.27 9.37 -3.80
CA PRO A 236 -19.77 10.40 -2.91
C PRO A 236 -20.11 10.01 -1.48
N VAL A 237 -19.12 10.02 -0.63
CA VAL A 237 -19.26 9.83 0.83
C VAL A 237 -20.26 10.89 1.29
N ARG A 238 -21.45 10.47 1.72
CA ARG A 238 -22.45 11.33 2.35
C ARG A 238 -22.26 11.34 3.85
#